data_1b0dee8a812aef5efb625c08ec8e5b97
#
_entry.id   1b0dee8a812aef5efb625c08ec8e5b97
#
_cell.length_a   1.000
_cell.length_b   1.000
_cell.length_c   1.000
_cell.angle_alpha   90.00
_cell.angle_beta   90.00
_cell.angle_gamma   90.00
#
_symmetry.space_group_name_H-M   'P 1'
#
loop_
_entity.id
_entity.type
_entity.pdbx_description
1 polymer ?
#
loop_
_entity_poly.entity_id
_entity_poly.type
_entity_poly.pdbx_seq_one_letter_code
_entity_poly.pdbx_strand_id
1 'polypeptide(L)'
;MKRSTRIVGVSAVAVAATALFAGPAQASPSDHSPPVFVQTDNLAGNTVVAYDRAGDGSLHQAGTYSTGGKGGALTGAVVDFLASQGSLAYDHSAGLLYAVNAGSDTITVFAVQGDRLTRRQVIGSGGSFPVSIAVRSNVLYVLNARDGGSVQGFLRIGDALVRIPAWHRALGLDPTQTPEFTHTPGQVTFTPAGHQLVVTTKANGNNIDVFAVNRLGGLSAQPVVNPDPGQVPFGATFDAGGHLVVSEAANAVATFTLHADGTLALIDREATGQAATCWIVRSESNFYASNAGSGSLSGYHNAGSGALTALGNTTTDPGTVDAAVSSDNRYLYAQTGANGIVDAFRIGINGSLTRIGAVTVPGGIGGEGIVAG
;
A
#
# COMPACT_ATOMS: atom_id res chain seq x y z
N MET A 1 -77.88 31.04 -71.56
CA MET A 1 -77.67 31.40 -70.20
C MET A 1 -76.81 30.31 -69.51
N LYS A 2 -75.50 30.53 -69.36
CA LYS A 2 -74.52 29.60 -68.74
C LYS A 2 -74.05 30.28 -67.46
N ARG A 3 -74.32 29.70 -66.31
CA ARG A 3 -73.77 30.15 -65.02
C ARG A 3 -72.48 29.45 -64.72
N SER A 4 -71.41 30.21 -64.59
CA SER A 4 -70.10 29.73 -64.17
C SER A 4 -70.01 29.74 -62.64
N THR A 5 -69.75 28.58 -62.06
CA THR A 5 -69.49 28.43 -60.63
C THR A 5 -67.97 28.52 -60.42
N ARG A 6 -67.48 29.47 -59.61
CA ARG A 6 -66.13 29.60 -59.18
C ARG A 6 -65.91 28.72 -57.94
N ILE A 7 -64.93 27.81 -57.98
CA ILE A 7 -64.49 27.03 -56.85
C ILE A 7 -63.28 27.79 -56.21
N VAL A 8 -63.48 28.14 -54.96
CA VAL A 8 -62.38 28.73 -54.12
C VAL A 8 -61.66 27.57 -53.46
N GLY A 9 -60.36 27.37 -53.84
CA GLY A 9 -59.52 26.41 -53.18
C GLY A 9 -58.94 26.98 -51.90
N VAL A 10 -59.17 26.31 -50.79
CA VAL A 10 -58.51 26.59 -49.49
C VAL A 10 -57.26 25.74 -49.38
N SER A 11 -56.11 26.36 -49.43
CA SER A 11 -54.83 25.69 -49.19
C SER A 11 -54.57 25.58 -47.67
N ALA A 12 -54.62 24.37 -47.14
CA ALA A 12 -54.22 24.08 -45.77
C ALA A 12 -52.69 23.96 -45.68
N VAL A 13 -52.06 24.87 -44.97
CA VAL A 13 -50.64 24.79 -44.62
C VAL A 13 -50.50 23.87 -43.43
N ALA A 14 -49.93 22.67 -43.63
CA ALA A 14 -49.56 21.76 -42.56
C ALA A 14 -48.19 22.19 -41.95
N VAL A 15 -48.21 22.72 -40.74
CA VAL A 15 -46.94 22.96 -39.96
C VAL A 15 -46.53 21.64 -39.29
N ALA A 16 -45.50 21.01 -39.81
CA ALA A 16 -44.88 19.84 -39.17
C ALA A 16 -44.03 20.31 -37.98
N ALA A 17 -44.50 20.09 -36.78
CA ALA A 17 -43.70 20.26 -35.56
C ALA A 17 -42.74 19.07 -35.40
N THR A 18 -41.46 19.26 -35.71
CA THR A 18 -40.39 18.32 -35.38
C THR A 18 -40.08 18.38 -33.89
N ALA A 19 -40.64 17.45 -33.11
CA ALA A 19 -40.25 17.23 -31.73
C ALA A 19 -38.84 16.61 -31.69
N LEU A 20 -37.85 17.41 -31.33
CA LEU A 20 -36.48 16.92 -30.96
C LEU A 20 -36.62 16.15 -29.66
N PHE A 21 -36.68 14.83 -29.73
CA PHE A 21 -36.42 13.97 -28.56
C PHE A 21 -34.94 14.09 -28.21
N ALA A 22 -34.62 14.90 -27.19
CA ALA A 22 -33.34 14.78 -26.50
C ALA A 22 -33.34 13.41 -25.82
N GLY A 23 -32.66 12.43 -26.41
CA GLY A 23 -32.36 11.16 -25.75
C GLY A 23 -31.60 11.44 -24.46
N PRO A 24 -31.73 10.57 -23.42
CA PRO A 24 -30.93 10.70 -22.22
C PRO A 24 -29.47 10.70 -22.65
N ALA A 25 -28.72 11.73 -22.27
CA ALA A 25 -27.28 11.76 -22.44
C ALA A 25 -26.74 10.51 -21.72
N GLN A 26 -26.28 9.53 -22.48
CA GLN A 26 -25.51 8.42 -21.93
C GLN A 26 -24.25 9.07 -21.35
N ALA A 27 -24.15 9.05 -20.01
CA ALA A 27 -22.89 9.36 -19.36
C ALA A 27 -21.84 8.42 -19.98
N SER A 28 -20.87 9.01 -20.66
CA SER A 28 -19.70 8.27 -21.11
C SER A 28 -19.16 7.49 -19.90
N PRO A 29 -18.72 6.23 -20.05
CA PRO A 29 -18.00 5.56 -18.98
C PRO A 29 -16.92 6.54 -18.53
N SER A 30 -17.00 6.96 -17.28
CA SER A 30 -15.99 7.83 -16.71
C SER A 30 -14.67 7.06 -16.82
N ASP A 31 -13.75 7.58 -17.62
CA ASP A 31 -12.39 7.08 -17.80
C ASP A 31 -11.60 7.38 -16.51
N HIS A 32 -12.14 6.93 -15.37
CA HIS A 32 -11.50 7.09 -14.07
C HIS A 32 -10.40 6.06 -13.98
N SER A 33 -9.18 6.55 -14.02
CA SER A 33 -8.02 5.73 -13.64
C SER A 33 -8.21 5.25 -12.20
N PRO A 34 -7.73 4.05 -11.85
CA PRO A 34 -7.87 3.54 -10.49
C PRO A 34 -7.34 4.52 -9.44
N PRO A 35 -8.02 4.66 -8.29
CA PRO A 35 -7.70 5.67 -7.28
C PRO A 35 -6.42 5.37 -6.51
N VAL A 36 -5.91 6.40 -5.81
CA VAL A 36 -4.84 6.29 -4.80
C VAL A 36 -5.45 6.55 -3.43
N PHE A 37 -5.15 5.68 -2.47
CA PHE A 37 -5.57 5.81 -1.07
C PHE A 37 -4.36 6.02 -0.19
N VAL A 38 -4.46 6.97 0.75
CA VAL A 38 -3.38 7.37 1.65
C VAL A 38 -3.89 7.39 3.09
N GLN A 39 -3.24 6.66 3.98
CA GLN A 39 -3.52 6.66 5.41
C GLN A 39 -2.80 7.82 6.09
N THR A 40 -3.40 8.39 7.13
CA THR A 40 -2.86 9.58 7.81
C THR A 40 -2.20 9.29 9.15
N ASP A 41 -2.54 8.20 9.79
CA ASP A 41 -2.12 7.80 11.15
C ASP A 41 -2.34 8.88 12.22
N ASN A 42 -3.33 9.74 12.00
CA ASN A 42 -3.63 10.84 12.89
C ASN A 42 -4.02 10.34 14.29
N LEU A 43 -3.32 10.84 15.30
CA LEU A 43 -3.45 10.38 16.70
C LEU A 43 -4.84 10.66 17.30
N ALA A 44 -5.51 11.72 16.85
CA ALA A 44 -6.84 12.07 17.35
C ALA A 44 -7.95 11.21 16.69
N GLY A 45 -7.72 10.77 15.45
CA GLY A 45 -8.64 9.93 14.69
C GLY A 45 -8.05 9.62 13.32
N ASN A 46 -7.83 8.34 13.06
CA ASN A 46 -7.21 7.90 11.81
C ASN A 46 -8.16 8.03 10.62
N THR A 47 -7.63 8.42 9.48
CA THR A 47 -8.38 8.58 8.23
C THR A 47 -7.65 7.99 7.03
N VAL A 48 -8.41 7.65 6.00
CA VAL A 48 -7.90 7.37 4.66
C VAL A 48 -8.37 8.48 3.73
N VAL A 49 -7.43 9.13 3.05
CA VAL A 49 -7.69 10.13 2.02
C VAL A 49 -7.70 9.42 0.66
N ALA A 50 -8.77 9.58 -0.09
CA ALA A 50 -8.89 9.06 -1.44
C ALA A 50 -8.57 10.14 -2.46
N TYR A 51 -7.81 9.78 -3.46
CA TYR A 51 -7.47 10.63 -4.60
C TYR A 51 -7.94 9.99 -5.90
N ASP A 52 -8.59 10.79 -6.74
CA ASP A 52 -8.80 10.47 -8.13
C ASP A 52 -7.50 10.69 -8.90
N ARG A 53 -7.10 9.70 -9.70
CA ARG A 53 -5.89 9.75 -10.52
C ARG A 53 -6.24 10.16 -11.95
N ALA A 54 -5.74 11.30 -12.39
CA ALA A 54 -5.89 11.72 -13.78
C ALA A 54 -5.03 10.84 -14.72
N GLY A 55 -5.31 10.89 -16.02
CA GLY A 55 -4.59 10.10 -17.02
C GLY A 55 -3.10 10.46 -17.16
N ASP A 56 -2.68 11.64 -16.72
CA ASP A 56 -1.28 12.08 -16.66
C ASP A 56 -0.57 11.69 -15.35
N GLY A 57 -1.31 11.06 -14.41
CA GLY A 57 -0.82 10.60 -13.11
C GLY A 57 -0.98 11.62 -11.98
N SER A 58 -1.46 12.82 -12.25
CA SER A 58 -1.74 13.81 -11.21
C SER A 58 -2.88 13.34 -10.29
N LEU A 59 -2.82 13.75 -9.01
CA LEU A 59 -3.78 13.37 -7.98
C LEU A 59 -4.70 14.54 -7.63
N HIS A 60 -6.00 14.26 -7.52
CA HIS A 60 -7.02 15.19 -7.07
C HIS A 60 -7.77 14.58 -5.89
N GLN A 61 -7.82 15.28 -4.75
CA GLN A 61 -8.51 14.74 -3.58
C GLN A 61 -10.00 14.55 -3.87
N ALA A 62 -10.48 13.31 -3.70
CA ALA A 62 -11.87 12.92 -3.89
C ALA A 62 -12.66 12.83 -2.59
N GLY A 63 -11.99 12.42 -1.49
CA GLY A 63 -12.66 12.31 -0.20
C GLY A 63 -11.72 12.00 0.95
N THR A 64 -12.23 12.13 2.19
CA THR A 64 -11.55 11.70 3.42
C THR A 64 -12.51 10.85 4.23
N TYR A 65 -12.05 9.68 4.64
CA TYR A 65 -12.89 8.66 5.28
C TYR A 65 -12.32 8.27 6.64
N SER A 66 -13.12 8.45 7.70
CA SER A 66 -12.75 8.02 9.04
C SER A 66 -12.66 6.50 9.13
N THR A 67 -11.54 6.00 9.63
CA THR A 67 -11.39 4.57 9.91
C THR A 67 -12.23 4.12 11.11
N GLY A 68 -12.59 5.02 12.00
CA GLY A 68 -13.28 4.72 13.26
C GLY A 68 -12.35 4.26 14.38
N GLY A 69 -11.04 4.30 14.14
CA GLY A 69 -10.00 4.11 15.14
C GLY A 69 -9.07 5.31 15.24
N LYS A 70 -7.98 5.16 15.97
CA LYS A 70 -6.96 6.18 16.16
C LYS A 70 -5.66 5.72 15.52
N GLY A 71 -4.93 6.64 14.89
CA GLY A 71 -3.52 6.47 14.57
C GLY A 71 -2.70 6.37 15.86
N GLY A 72 -1.42 6.07 15.72
CA GLY A 72 -0.52 5.93 16.84
C GLY A 72 0.89 6.38 16.43
N ALA A 73 1.76 6.61 17.40
CA ALA A 73 3.16 6.88 17.16
C ALA A 73 4.04 6.04 18.08
N LEU A 74 5.04 5.36 17.50
CA LEU A 74 6.09 4.68 18.27
C LEU A 74 7.02 5.73 18.89
N THR A 75 7.52 5.46 20.06
CA THR A 75 8.39 6.40 20.79
C THR A 75 9.68 6.66 20.00
N GLY A 76 9.96 7.92 19.73
CA GLY A 76 11.12 8.39 18.98
C GLY A 76 10.90 8.45 17.46
N ALA A 77 9.74 8.04 16.95
CA ALA A 77 9.37 8.22 15.54
C ALA A 77 9.22 9.72 15.20
N VAL A 78 9.72 10.13 14.04
CA VAL A 78 9.77 11.54 13.63
C VAL A 78 8.97 11.79 12.35
N VAL A 79 9.25 11.05 11.28
CA VAL A 79 8.63 11.25 9.94
C VAL A 79 7.72 10.09 9.55
N ASP A 80 7.72 9.02 10.33
CA ASP A 80 6.93 7.82 10.17
C ASP A 80 6.51 7.32 11.55
N PHE A 81 5.25 7.50 11.88
CA PHE A 81 4.73 7.20 13.22
C PHE A 81 4.66 5.71 13.52
N LEU A 82 4.47 4.87 12.51
CA LEU A 82 4.36 3.42 12.67
C LEU A 82 5.68 2.69 12.49
N ALA A 83 6.65 3.30 11.80
CA ALA A 83 7.95 2.74 11.46
C ALA A 83 7.83 1.34 10.84
N SER A 84 6.98 1.22 9.80
CA SER A 84 6.63 -0.05 9.18
C SER A 84 6.33 0.12 7.69
N GLN A 85 6.02 -0.97 7.00
CA GLN A 85 5.48 -0.97 5.65
C GLN A 85 4.20 -1.81 5.60
N GLY A 86 3.18 -1.29 4.86
CA GLY A 86 1.95 -2.02 4.61
C GLY A 86 0.88 -1.83 5.68
N SER A 87 0.81 -0.66 6.31
CA SER A 87 -0.25 -0.26 7.23
C SER A 87 -1.61 -0.13 6.54
N LEU A 88 -1.60 0.10 5.22
CA LEU A 88 -2.76 0.12 4.33
C LEU A 88 -2.59 -0.98 3.26
N ALA A 89 -3.60 -1.83 3.08
CA ALA A 89 -3.56 -2.92 2.11
C ALA A 89 -4.86 -2.97 1.27
N TYR A 90 -4.73 -3.05 -0.05
CA TYR A 90 -5.87 -3.12 -0.97
C TYR A 90 -5.98 -4.50 -1.63
N ASP A 91 -7.05 -5.24 -1.32
CA ASP A 91 -7.42 -6.45 -2.03
C ASP A 91 -8.31 -6.09 -3.23
N HIS A 92 -7.68 -5.89 -4.39
CA HIS A 92 -8.37 -5.58 -5.63
C HIS A 92 -9.39 -6.65 -6.02
N SER A 93 -9.12 -7.93 -5.72
CA SER A 93 -9.99 -9.05 -6.10
C SER A 93 -11.30 -9.05 -5.30
N ALA A 94 -11.26 -8.57 -4.07
CA ALA A 94 -12.41 -8.45 -3.20
C ALA A 94 -13.05 -7.06 -3.21
N GLY A 95 -12.36 -6.04 -3.77
CA GLY A 95 -12.77 -4.64 -3.65
C GLY A 95 -12.75 -4.15 -2.21
N LEU A 96 -11.78 -4.59 -1.40
CA LEU A 96 -11.68 -4.24 0.01
C LEU A 96 -10.34 -3.58 0.34
N LEU A 97 -10.41 -2.52 1.12
CA LEU A 97 -9.25 -1.82 1.65
C LEU A 97 -9.20 -2.03 3.17
N TYR A 98 -8.01 -2.38 3.66
CA TYR A 98 -7.75 -2.63 5.07
C TYR A 98 -6.77 -1.58 5.60
N ALA A 99 -7.10 -0.96 6.73
CA ALA A 99 -6.28 0.06 7.38
C ALA A 99 -6.02 -0.31 8.84
N VAL A 100 -4.79 -0.16 9.32
CA VAL A 100 -4.48 -0.29 10.74
C VAL A 100 -4.89 0.96 11.50
N ASN A 101 -5.22 0.81 12.77
CA ASN A 101 -5.43 1.90 13.72
C ASN A 101 -4.56 1.61 14.95
N ALA A 102 -3.30 2.00 14.87
CA ALA A 102 -2.29 1.59 15.82
C ALA A 102 -2.60 2.05 17.25
N GLY A 103 -3.11 3.26 17.43
CA GLY A 103 -3.44 3.82 18.76
C GLY A 103 -4.72 3.28 19.39
N SER A 104 -5.48 2.43 18.70
CA SER A 104 -6.68 1.79 19.24
C SER A 104 -6.69 0.27 19.06
N ASP A 105 -5.57 -0.33 18.66
CA ASP A 105 -5.36 -1.78 18.53
C ASP A 105 -6.41 -2.45 17.63
N THR A 106 -6.85 -1.75 16.57
CA THR A 106 -7.89 -2.21 15.64
C THR A 106 -7.43 -2.15 14.20
N ILE A 107 -8.16 -2.86 13.34
CA ILE A 107 -8.11 -2.73 11.89
C ILE A 107 -9.48 -2.39 11.35
N THR A 108 -9.51 -1.65 10.26
CA THR A 108 -10.76 -1.23 9.59
C THR A 108 -10.85 -1.87 8.23
N VAL A 109 -12.03 -2.36 7.88
CA VAL A 109 -12.37 -2.86 6.55
C VAL A 109 -13.26 -1.84 5.86
N PHE A 110 -12.86 -1.41 4.66
CA PHE A 110 -13.68 -0.61 3.76
C PHE A 110 -14.02 -1.40 2.51
N ALA A 111 -15.26 -1.28 2.03
CA ALA A 111 -15.59 -1.62 0.64
C ALA A 111 -15.21 -0.43 -0.25
N VAL A 112 -14.57 -0.73 -1.38
CA VAL A 112 -14.08 0.24 -2.37
C VAL A 112 -15.00 0.27 -3.58
N GLN A 113 -15.43 1.46 -3.98
CA GLN A 113 -16.18 1.70 -5.20
C GLN A 113 -15.64 2.93 -5.91
N GLY A 114 -14.70 2.73 -6.84
CA GLY A 114 -13.91 3.83 -7.41
C GLY A 114 -13.10 4.51 -6.29
N ASP A 115 -13.20 5.81 -6.19
CA ASP A 115 -12.60 6.66 -5.15
C ASP A 115 -13.38 6.70 -3.82
N ARG A 116 -14.52 5.98 -3.72
CA ARG A 116 -15.40 5.98 -2.56
C ARG A 116 -15.14 4.80 -1.65
N LEU A 117 -15.03 5.08 -0.35
CA LEU A 117 -14.88 4.08 0.70
C LEU A 117 -16.14 4.01 1.56
N THR A 118 -16.61 2.79 1.79
CA THR A 118 -17.69 2.51 2.75
C THR A 118 -17.15 1.61 3.85
N ARG A 119 -17.09 2.14 5.08
CA ARG A 119 -16.61 1.35 6.23
C ARG A 119 -17.57 0.20 6.53
N ARG A 120 -17.05 -1.03 6.52
CA ARG A 120 -17.80 -2.27 6.77
C ARG A 120 -17.61 -2.78 8.19
N GLN A 121 -16.38 -2.67 8.71
CA GLN A 121 -16.04 -3.23 10.02
C GLN A 121 -14.89 -2.46 10.65
N VAL A 122 -14.89 -2.40 11.99
CA VAL A 122 -13.73 -2.13 12.85
C VAL A 122 -13.60 -3.30 13.81
N ILE A 123 -12.44 -3.96 13.84
CA ILE A 123 -12.21 -5.18 14.64
C ILE A 123 -10.85 -5.10 15.33
N GLY A 124 -10.73 -5.66 16.54
CA GLY A 124 -9.44 -5.74 17.24
C GLY A 124 -8.38 -6.48 16.44
N SER A 125 -7.17 -5.95 16.38
CA SER A 125 -6.03 -6.51 15.63
C SER A 125 -5.52 -7.83 16.19
N GLY A 126 -5.87 -8.16 17.43
CA GLY A 126 -5.42 -9.36 18.13
C GLY A 126 -4.06 -9.24 18.82
N GLY A 127 -3.52 -8.03 18.90
CA GLY A 127 -2.31 -7.63 19.60
C GLY A 127 -2.30 -6.12 19.85
N SER A 128 -1.16 -5.57 20.23
CA SER A 128 -0.99 -4.16 20.56
C SER A 128 -0.22 -3.44 19.44
N PHE A 129 -0.74 -2.30 19.03
CA PHE A 129 -0.15 -1.40 18.04
C PHE A 129 0.04 -2.06 16.67
N PRO A 130 -1.05 -2.36 15.90
CA PRO A 130 -0.96 -2.92 14.56
C PRO A 130 -0.27 -1.95 13.59
N VAL A 131 0.64 -2.49 12.75
CA VAL A 131 1.50 -1.68 11.88
C VAL A 131 1.55 -2.17 10.43
N SER A 132 1.20 -3.44 10.16
CA SER A 132 1.30 -3.99 8.80
C SER A 132 0.23 -5.06 8.56
N ILE A 133 -0.26 -5.15 7.33
CA ILE A 133 -1.30 -6.09 6.91
C ILE A 133 -0.85 -6.84 5.66
N ALA A 134 -0.87 -8.16 5.72
CA ALA A 134 -0.69 -9.03 4.56
C ALA A 134 -2.01 -9.71 4.19
N VAL A 135 -2.41 -9.63 2.91
CA VAL A 135 -3.64 -10.22 2.41
C VAL A 135 -3.33 -11.23 1.31
N ARG A 136 -3.96 -12.41 1.38
CA ARG A 136 -3.92 -13.39 0.32
C ARG A 136 -5.24 -14.16 0.26
N SER A 137 -5.97 -14.01 -0.85
CA SER A 137 -7.30 -14.61 -1.02
C SER A 137 -8.25 -14.22 0.13
N ASN A 138 -8.70 -15.18 0.94
CA ASN A 138 -9.54 -14.93 2.11
C ASN A 138 -8.78 -14.97 3.45
N VAL A 139 -7.44 -15.03 3.42
CA VAL A 139 -6.58 -15.02 4.61
C VAL A 139 -5.92 -13.67 4.75
N LEU A 140 -5.92 -13.14 5.97
CA LEU A 140 -5.26 -11.88 6.30
C LEU A 140 -4.45 -12.07 7.58
N TYR A 141 -3.23 -11.53 7.61
CA TYR A 141 -2.40 -11.42 8.80
C TYR A 141 -2.12 -9.98 9.15
N VAL A 142 -2.23 -9.66 10.42
CA VAL A 142 -1.89 -8.36 11.00
C VAL A 142 -0.64 -8.51 11.83
N LEU A 143 0.34 -7.64 11.62
CA LEU A 143 1.54 -7.50 12.43
C LEU A 143 1.28 -6.43 13.49
N ASN A 144 1.46 -6.79 14.75
CA ASN A 144 1.36 -5.89 15.91
C ASN A 144 2.75 -5.64 16.46
N ALA A 145 3.08 -4.39 16.75
CA ALA A 145 4.45 -3.96 17.01
C ALA A 145 4.86 -4.05 18.48
N ARG A 146 3.95 -3.81 19.42
CA ARG A 146 4.25 -3.74 20.85
C ARG A 146 4.16 -5.09 21.54
N ASP A 147 4.53 -5.12 22.82
CA ASP A 147 4.52 -6.32 23.70
C ASP A 147 5.38 -7.48 23.15
N GLY A 148 6.52 -7.14 22.52
CA GLY A 148 7.43 -8.11 21.92
C GLY A 148 7.05 -8.55 20.50
N GLY A 149 6.08 -7.89 19.89
CA GLY A 149 5.62 -8.16 18.52
C GLY A 149 4.80 -9.45 18.39
N SER A 150 3.81 -9.42 17.51
CA SER A 150 3.01 -10.62 17.19
C SER A 150 2.38 -10.54 15.81
N VAL A 151 2.05 -11.68 15.23
CA VAL A 151 1.15 -11.78 14.07
C VAL A 151 -0.15 -12.45 14.47
N GLN A 152 -1.28 -11.91 14.00
CA GLN A 152 -2.61 -12.47 14.20
C GLN A 152 -3.30 -12.71 12.86
N GLY A 153 -3.79 -13.92 12.66
CA GLY A 153 -4.51 -14.29 11.45
C GLY A 153 -6.01 -14.14 11.53
N PHE A 154 -6.61 -13.82 10.38
CA PHE A 154 -8.05 -13.64 10.18
C PHE A 154 -8.50 -14.38 8.92
N LEU A 155 -9.77 -14.80 8.91
CA LEU A 155 -10.48 -15.23 7.71
C LEU A 155 -11.44 -14.14 7.27
N ARG A 156 -11.43 -13.81 5.98
CA ARG A 156 -12.45 -12.95 5.36
C ARG A 156 -13.66 -13.78 4.96
N ILE A 157 -14.84 -13.33 5.40
CA ILE A 157 -16.14 -13.89 5.05
C ILE A 157 -17.01 -12.75 4.51
N GLY A 158 -17.22 -12.70 3.20
CA GLY A 158 -17.80 -11.53 2.55
C GLY A 158 -16.92 -10.29 2.78
N ASP A 159 -17.50 -9.22 3.30
CA ASP A 159 -16.82 -7.95 3.61
C ASP A 159 -16.34 -7.87 5.08
N ALA A 160 -16.39 -8.97 5.82
CA ALA A 160 -16.02 -9.00 7.23
C ALA A 160 -14.83 -9.92 7.49
N LEU A 161 -14.04 -9.57 8.52
CA LEU A 161 -12.97 -10.38 9.05
C LEU A 161 -13.41 -11.11 10.32
N VAL A 162 -13.03 -12.36 10.43
CA VAL A 162 -13.20 -13.19 11.61
C VAL A 162 -11.82 -13.55 12.14
N ARG A 163 -11.50 -13.13 13.36
CA ARG A 163 -10.24 -13.47 14.01
C ARG A 163 -10.19 -14.98 14.32
N ILE A 164 -9.07 -15.61 13.98
CA ILE A 164 -8.81 -17.01 14.30
C ILE A 164 -7.80 -17.07 15.44
N PRO A 165 -8.20 -17.26 16.70
CA PRO A 165 -7.29 -17.20 17.86
C PRO A 165 -6.09 -18.17 17.75
N ALA A 166 -6.28 -19.34 17.16
CA ALA A 166 -5.22 -20.33 16.94
C ALA A 166 -4.15 -19.89 15.92
N TRP A 167 -4.39 -18.80 15.18
CA TRP A 167 -3.45 -18.22 14.20
C TRP A 167 -2.67 -17.04 14.78
N HIS A 168 -2.54 -16.97 16.07
CA HIS A 168 -1.67 -16.00 16.75
C HIS A 168 -0.26 -16.58 16.93
N ARG A 169 0.77 -15.77 16.65
CA ARG A 169 2.19 -16.08 16.95
C ARG A 169 2.86 -14.89 17.56
N ALA A 170 3.43 -15.04 18.76
CA ALA A 170 4.34 -14.05 19.32
C ALA A 170 5.69 -14.12 18.60
N LEU A 171 6.31 -12.96 18.37
CA LEU A 171 7.65 -12.87 17.76
C LEU A 171 8.75 -12.98 18.81
N GLY A 172 8.46 -12.69 20.09
CA GLY A 172 9.42 -12.81 21.20
C GLY A 172 10.52 -11.76 21.18
N LEU A 173 10.27 -10.59 20.55
CA LEU A 173 11.20 -9.47 20.55
C LEU A 173 11.27 -8.83 21.94
N ASP A 174 12.41 -8.19 22.28
CA ASP A 174 12.58 -7.48 23.54
C ASP A 174 11.81 -6.14 23.54
N PRO A 175 10.74 -5.97 24.32
CA PRO A 175 9.94 -4.76 24.32
C PRO A 175 10.62 -3.57 25.03
N THR A 176 11.80 -3.78 25.64
CA THR A 176 12.52 -2.74 26.40
C THR A 176 13.59 -2.03 25.58
N GLN A 177 13.85 -2.51 24.36
CA GLN A 177 14.83 -1.92 23.44
C GLN A 177 14.44 -0.50 23.03
N THR A 178 15.45 0.37 22.95
CA THR A 178 15.26 1.79 22.60
C THR A 178 16.21 2.25 21.50
N PRO A 179 15.77 3.18 20.61
CA PRO A 179 14.43 3.77 20.55
C PRO A 179 13.39 2.78 20.03
N GLU A 180 12.14 2.87 20.51
CA GLU A 180 11.07 1.91 20.18
C GLU A 180 10.88 1.73 18.68
N PHE A 181 10.83 2.82 17.91
CA PHE A 181 10.52 2.78 16.47
C PHE A 181 11.50 1.96 15.63
N THR A 182 12.76 1.81 16.05
CA THR A 182 13.76 0.96 15.37
C THR A 182 13.75 -0.49 15.87
N HIS A 183 13.13 -0.77 17.00
CA HIS A 183 13.18 -2.07 17.67
C HIS A 183 11.82 -2.80 17.72
N THR A 184 10.89 -2.41 16.88
CA THR A 184 9.62 -3.10 16.60
C THR A 184 9.70 -3.81 15.25
N PRO A 185 8.83 -4.80 14.94
CA PRO A 185 8.83 -5.44 13.62
C PRO A 185 8.44 -4.44 12.51
N GLY A 186 8.96 -4.64 11.29
CA GLY A 186 8.82 -3.72 10.17
C GLY A 186 7.66 -4.03 9.24
N GLN A 187 7.57 -5.27 8.77
CA GLN A 187 6.54 -5.67 7.79
C GLN A 187 6.15 -7.13 7.94
N VAL A 188 4.90 -7.45 7.58
CA VAL A 188 4.44 -8.80 7.29
C VAL A 188 4.03 -8.91 5.82
N THR A 189 4.46 -9.97 5.12
CA THR A 189 4.09 -10.20 3.73
C THR A 189 4.00 -11.69 3.40
N PHE A 190 3.08 -12.08 2.50
CA PHE A 190 3.04 -13.43 1.94
C PHE A 190 4.03 -13.57 0.80
N THR A 191 4.63 -14.75 0.65
CA THR A 191 5.31 -15.11 -0.60
C THR A 191 4.30 -15.12 -1.77
N PRO A 192 4.75 -14.90 -3.02
CA PRO A 192 3.84 -14.92 -4.19
C PRO A 192 3.02 -16.21 -4.30
N ALA A 193 3.61 -17.36 -3.98
CA ALA A 193 2.91 -18.66 -3.94
C ALA A 193 1.99 -18.79 -2.70
N GLY A 194 2.20 -17.98 -1.64
CA GLY A 194 1.44 -17.95 -0.39
C GLY A 194 1.63 -19.15 0.51
N HIS A 195 2.72 -19.88 0.32
CA HIS A 195 3.07 -21.02 1.18
C HIS A 195 3.88 -20.60 2.40
N GLN A 196 4.33 -19.34 2.45
CA GLN A 196 5.10 -18.79 3.55
C GLN A 196 4.65 -17.35 3.84
N LEU A 197 4.83 -16.93 5.09
CA LEU A 197 4.63 -15.57 5.57
C LEU A 197 5.98 -15.07 6.10
N VAL A 198 6.43 -13.94 5.61
CA VAL A 198 7.71 -13.31 5.98
C VAL A 198 7.43 -12.14 6.92
N VAL A 199 8.24 -12.00 7.97
CA VAL A 199 8.22 -10.88 8.93
C VAL A 199 9.63 -10.35 9.08
N THR A 200 9.81 -9.03 8.97
CA THR A 200 11.08 -8.35 9.25
C THR A 200 11.06 -7.79 10.67
N THR A 201 12.18 -7.86 11.41
CA THR A 201 12.23 -7.50 12.84
C THR A 201 13.01 -6.23 13.14
N LYS A 202 13.55 -5.56 12.14
CA LYS A 202 14.40 -4.37 12.28
C LYS A 202 15.59 -4.62 13.23
N ALA A 203 15.97 -3.61 14.02
CA ALA A 203 17.14 -3.71 14.91
C ALA A 203 16.92 -4.65 16.12
N ASN A 204 15.67 -5.01 16.44
CA ASN A 204 15.37 -5.96 17.50
C ASN A 204 15.45 -7.39 16.94
N GLY A 205 16.63 -7.98 17.01
CA GLY A 205 16.94 -9.29 16.46
C GLY A 205 17.66 -9.23 15.12
N ASN A 206 17.42 -8.22 14.28
CA ASN A 206 17.97 -8.17 12.91
C ASN A 206 17.69 -9.47 12.14
N ASN A 207 16.42 -9.90 12.15
CA ASN A 207 16.02 -11.17 11.52
C ASN A 207 14.99 -10.94 10.42
N ILE A 208 14.97 -11.89 9.50
CA ILE A 208 13.87 -12.13 8.60
C ILE A 208 13.26 -13.47 9.00
N ASP A 209 12.09 -13.42 9.65
CA ASP A 209 11.40 -14.59 10.17
C ASP A 209 10.43 -15.14 9.11
N VAL A 210 10.50 -16.44 8.84
CA VAL A 210 9.69 -17.10 7.82
C VAL A 210 8.82 -18.19 8.46
N PHE A 211 7.50 -17.99 8.42
CA PHE A 211 6.52 -19.01 8.86
C PHE A 211 6.02 -19.79 7.65
N ALA A 212 5.94 -21.12 7.77
CA ALA A 212 5.20 -21.93 6.82
C ALA A 212 3.68 -21.71 6.98
N VAL A 213 2.97 -21.59 5.86
CA VAL A 213 1.51 -21.41 5.81
C VAL A 213 0.87 -22.70 5.33
N ASN A 214 0.00 -23.29 6.13
CA ASN A 214 -0.74 -24.50 5.75
C ASN A 214 -1.92 -24.19 4.81
N ARG A 215 -2.55 -25.22 4.27
CA ARG A 215 -3.66 -25.09 3.30
C ARG A 215 -4.90 -24.34 3.83
N LEU A 216 -5.08 -24.27 5.14
CA LEU A 216 -6.18 -23.54 5.77
C LEU A 216 -5.81 -22.09 6.10
N GLY A 217 -4.54 -21.70 5.90
CA GLY A 217 -4.03 -20.36 6.19
C GLY A 217 -3.32 -20.24 7.53
N GLY A 218 -3.30 -21.27 8.37
CA GLY A 218 -2.60 -21.25 9.68
C GLY A 218 -1.08 -21.35 9.53
N LEU A 219 -0.34 -20.70 10.44
CA LEU A 219 1.12 -20.69 10.46
C LEU A 219 1.73 -21.88 11.20
N SER A 220 2.98 -22.21 10.86
CA SER A 220 3.84 -23.07 11.71
C SER A 220 3.90 -22.50 13.14
N ALA A 221 4.20 -23.38 14.12
CA ALA A 221 4.26 -22.97 15.53
C ALA A 221 5.36 -21.95 15.80
N GLN A 222 6.50 -22.08 15.11
CA GLN A 222 7.65 -21.18 15.16
C GLN A 222 8.06 -20.80 13.74
N PRO A 223 8.69 -19.63 13.53
CA PRO A 223 9.32 -19.29 12.27
C PRO A 223 10.65 -20.04 12.09
N VAL A 224 11.11 -20.08 10.87
CA VAL A 224 12.55 -20.22 10.57
C VAL A 224 13.15 -18.83 10.68
N VAL A 225 14.05 -18.65 11.62
CA VAL A 225 14.72 -17.38 11.89
C VAL A 225 15.95 -17.27 10.98
N ASN A 226 16.01 -16.23 10.15
CA ASN A 226 17.14 -15.95 9.27
C ASN A 226 17.84 -14.67 9.77
N PRO A 227 19.00 -14.79 10.46
CA PRO A 227 19.72 -13.63 10.95
C PRO A 227 20.32 -12.81 9.80
N ASP A 228 20.19 -11.49 9.89
CA ASP A 228 20.80 -10.51 8.99
C ASP A 228 21.46 -9.40 9.83
N PRO A 229 22.54 -9.73 10.54
CA PRO A 229 23.07 -8.94 11.65
C PRO A 229 23.55 -7.57 11.19
N GLY A 230 23.06 -6.51 11.87
CA GLY A 230 23.44 -5.13 11.63
C GLY A 230 22.81 -4.49 10.39
N GLN A 231 21.98 -5.22 9.64
CA GLN A 231 21.36 -4.70 8.40
C GLN A 231 20.02 -4.02 8.65
N VAL A 232 19.34 -4.34 9.76
CA VAL A 232 18.03 -3.73 10.11
C VAL A 232 16.99 -3.95 9.00
N PRO A 233 16.61 -5.23 8.69
CA PRO A 233 15.65 -5.53 7.64
C PRO A 233 14.30 -4.90 7.94
N PHE A 234 13.75 -4.13 6.96
CA PHE A 234 12.57 -3.30 7.15
C PHE A 234 11.45 -3.67 6.19
N GLY A 235 11.45 -3.12 4.97
CA GLY A 235 10.45 -3.40 3.95
C GLY A 235 10.84 -4.59 3.08
N ALA A 236 9.86 -5.32 2.55
CA ALA A 236 10.08 -6.51 1.75
C ALA A 236 9.09 -6.62 0.59
N THR A 237 9.58 -7.06 -0.55
CA THR A 237 8.79 -7.41 -1.73
C THR A 237 9.44 -8.60 -2.45
N PHE A 238 8.94 -8.98 -3.63
CA PHE A 238 9.47 -10.11 -4.40
C PHE A 238 9.76 -9.71 -5.85
N ASP A 239 10.82 -10.25 -6.44
CA ASP A 239 11.08 -10.12 -7.86
C ASP A 239 10.24 -11.10 -8.72
N ALA A 240 10.41 -11.06 -10.05
CA ALA A 240 9.70 -11.94 -10.96
C ALA A 240 10.14 -13.42 -10.85
N GLY A 241 11.35 -13.67 -10.35
CA GLY A 241 11.88 -15.01 -10.08
C GLY A 241 11.42 -15.61 -8.76
N GLY A 242 10.74 -14.80 -7.92
CA GLY A 242 10.30 -15.19 -6.58
C GLY A 242 11.37 -14.98 -5.50
N HIS A 243 12.47 -14.28 -5.80
CA HIS A 243 13.45 -13.90 -4.79
C HIS A 243 12.89 -12.82 -3.89
N LEU A 244 13.19 -12.91 -2.61
CA LEU A 244 12.84 -11.89 -1.63
C LEU A 244 13.77 -10.68 -1.81
N VAL A 245 13.19 -9.49 -1.93
CA VAL A 245 13.90 -8.20 -2.01
C VAL A 245 13.59 -7.40 -0.77
N VAL A 246 14.61 -7.04 0.00
CA VAL A 246 14.48 -6.40 1.32
C VAL A 246 15.20 -5.06 1.31
N SER A 247 14.54 -4.01 1.80
CA SER A 247 15.21 -2.78 2.19
C SER A 247 15.79 -2.92 3.60
N GLU A 248 17.02 -2.49 3.75
CA GLU A 248 17.77 -2.57 4.99
C GLU A 248 18.08 -1.16 5.48
N ALA A 249 17.60 -0.82 6.68
CA ALA A 249 17.78 0.54 7.23
C ALA A 249 19.24 0.89 7.50
N ALA A 250 20.14 -0.08 7.41
CA ALA A 250 21.60 0.12 7.32
C ALA A 250 22.04 0.67 5.95
N ASN A 251 21.11 1.16 5.14
CA ASN A 251 21.29 1.86 3.87
C ASN A 251 21.67 0.96 2.69
N ALA A 252 21.01 -0.20 2.59
CA ALA A 252 21.14 -1.12 1.47
C ALA A 252 19.80 -1.68 1.00
N VAL A 253 19.83 -2.32 -0.17
CA VAL A 253 18.79 -3.23 -0.66
C VAL A 253 19.44 -4.59 -0.89
N ALA A 254 18.85 -5.65 -0.32
CA ALA A 254 19.34 -7.01 -0.46
C ALA A 254 18.32 -7.91 -1.15
N THR A 255 18.81 -8.94 -1.82
CA THR A 255 18.01 -9.98 -2.44
C THR A 255 18.42 -11.35 -1.93
N PHE A 256 17.42 -12.21 -1.71
CA PHE A 256 17.63 -13.54 -1.16
C PHE A 256 16.87 -14.60 -1.95
N THR A 257 17.45 -15.76 -2.12
CA THR A 257 16.69 -16.97 -2.44
C THR A 257 15.95 -17.42 -1.18
N LEU A 258 14.63 -17.49 -1.25
CA LEU A 258 13.81 -18.07 -0.18
C LEU A 258 13.50 -19.53 -0.50
N HIS A 259 14.03 -20.44 0.31
CA HIS A 259 13.86 -21.88 0.15
C HIS A 259 12.51 -22.34 0.71
N ALA A 260 12.05 -23.51 0.25
CA ALA A 260 10.79 -24.10 0.68
C ALA A 260 10.76 -24.45 2.19
N ASP A 261 11.92 -24.66 2.81
CA ASP A 261 12.07 -24.90 4.24
C ASP A 261 12.08 -23.63 5.08
N GLY A 262 12.03 -22.46 4.44
CA GLY A 262 12.02 -21.13 5.09
C GLY A 262 13.40 -20.52 5.31
N THR A 263 14.48 -21.18 4.89
CA THR A 263 15.82 -20.61 4.96
C THR A 263 16.06 -19.61 3.83
N LEU A 264 16.90 -18.60 4.09
CA LEU A 264 17.30 -17.57 3.12
C LEU A 264 18.78 -17.73 2.75
N ALA A 265 19.08 -17.57 1.46
CA ALA A 265 20.46 -17.46 0.96
C ALA A 265 20.61 -16.11 0.26
N LEU A 266 21.54 -15.28 0.72
CA LEU A 266 21.86 -13.99 0.10
C LEU A 266 22.32 -14.19 -1.35
N ILE A 267 21.73 -13.43 -2.27
CA ILE A 267 22.15 -13.37 -3.67
C ILE A 267 23.00 -12.13 -3.90
N ASP A 268 22.47 -10.96 -3.50
CA ASP A 268 23.10 -9.67 -3.76
C ASP A 268 22.73 -8.66 -2.67
N ARG A 269 23.60 -7.65 -2.46
CA ARG A 269 23.34 -6.53 -1.55
C ARG A 269 24.01 -5.28 -2.08
N GLU A 270 23.22 -4.29 -2.43
CA GLU A 270 23.67 -3.03 -3.00
C GLU A 270 23.41 -1.86 -2.05
N ALA A 271 24.46 -1.09 -1.75
CA ALA A 271 24.34 0.11 -0.94
C ALA A 271 23.61 1.21 -1.70
N THR A 272 22.69 1.91 -1.01
CA THR A 272 21.97 3.06 -1.62
C THR A 272 22.81 4.33 -1.68
N GLY A 273 23.83 4.44 -0.83
CA GLY A 273 24.55 5.70 -0.62
C GLY A 273 23.66 6.80 0.00
N GLN A 274 22.51 6.43 0.55
CA GLN A 274 21.50 7.29 1.16
C GLN A 274 21.37 6.96 2.64
N ALA A 275 20.46 7.64 3.36
CA ALA A 275 20.25 7.44 4.79
C ALA A 275 18.82 6.96 5.10
N ALA A 276 18.71 5.98 6.00
CA ALA A 276 17.47 5.37 6.47
C ALA A 276 16.64 4.80 5.30
N THR A 277 17.20 3.77 4.63
CA THR A 277 16.54 3.03 3.55
C THR A 277 15.58 2.01 4.14
N CYS A 278 14.28 2.31 4.15
CA CYS A 278 13.32 1.55 4.96
C CYS A 278 12.21 0.86 4.15
N TRP A 279 11.59 1.52 3.18
CA TRP A 279 10.48 0.97 2.38
C TRP A 279 10.96 0.55 1.01
N ILE A 280 10.23 -0.38 0.39
CA ILE A 280 10.56 -0.83 -0.96
C ILE A 280 9.28 -1.21 -1.73
N VAL A 281 9.19 -0.74 -2.96
CA VAL A 281 8.12 -1.10 -3.89
C VAL A 281 8.66 -1.58 -5.21
N ARG A 282 7.84 -2.36 -5.92
CA ARG A 282 8.20 -2.94 -7.21
C ARG A 282 7.32 -2.40 -8.33
N SER A 283 7.94 -2.12 -9.48
CA SER A 283 7.28 -1.91 -10.77
C SER A 283 7.93 -2.79 -11.81
N GLU A 284 7.26 -3.87 -12.23
CA GLU A 284 7.79 -4.87 -13.16
C GLU A 284 9.15 -5.44 -12.70
N SER A 285 10.24 -5.07 -13.38
CA SER A 285 11.62 -5.45 -13.03
C SER A 285 12.38 -4.36 -12.28
N ASN A 286 11.72 -3.26 -11.92
CA ASN A 286 12.35 -2.16 -11.19
C ASN A 286 11.86 -2.13 -9.73
N PHE A 287 12.75 -1.69 -8.85
CA PHE A 287 12.50 -1.54 -7.42
C PHE A 287 12.88 -0.13 -7.00
N TYR A 288 12.10 0.45 -6.10
CA TYR A 288 12.35 1.78 -5.58
C TYR A 288 12.32 1.72 -4.06
N ALA A 289 13.46 2.01 -3.46
CA ALA A 289 13.61 2.04 -2.01
C ALA A 289 13.54 3.47 -1.50
N SER A 290 12.71 3.71 -0.48
CA SER A 290 12.54 5.02 0.14
C SER A 290 13.61 5.26 1.20
N ASN A 291 14.25 6.43 1.14
CA ASN A 291 15.31 6.85 2.03
C ASN A 291 14.84 8.03 2.89
N ALA A 292 14.29 7.74 4.07
CA ALA A 292 13.65 8.73 4.93
C ALA A 292 14.60 9.85 5.38
N GLY A 293 15.84 9.50 5.68
CA GLY A 293 16.86 10.45 6.12
C GLY A 293 17.42 11.33 5.02
N SER A 294 17.38 10.88 3.76
CA SER A 294 17.90 11.62 2.60
C SER A 294 16.83 12.33 1.77
N GLY A 295 15.54 12.06 1.98
CA GLY A 295 14.47 12.61 1.15
C GLY A 295 14.64 12.16 -0.31
N SER A 296 14.72 10.86 -0.57
CA SER A 296 14.97 10.32 -1.90
C SER A 296 14.43 8.91 -2.10
N LEU A 297 14.32 8.50 -3.36
CA LEU A 297 14.07 7.13 -3.80
C LEU A 297 15.32 6.60 -4.50
N SER A 298 15.83 5.44 -4.08
CA SER A 298 16.90 4.70 -4.77
C SER A 298 16.28 3.68 -5.71
N GLY A 299 16.55 3.79 -7.01
CA GLY A 299 16.07 2.87 -8.04
C GLY A 299 17.04 1.73 -8.31
N TYR A 300 16.49 0.52 -8.52
CA TYR A 300 17.23 -0.68 -8.90
C TYR A 300 16.49 -1.43 -10.00
N HIS A 301 17.25 -2.08 -10.88
CA HIS A 301 16.72 -3.03 -11.84
C HIS A 301 17.13 -4.45 -11.46
N ASN A 302 16.18 -5.40 -11.55
CA ASN A 302 16.39 -6.82 -11.35
C ASN A 302 15.47 -7.61 -12.29
N ALA A 303 16.05 -8.25 -13.28
CA ALA A 303 15.33 -9.02 -14.30
C ALA A 303 14.82 -10.40 -13.80
N GLY A 304 14.75 -10.63 -12.47
CA GLY A 304 14.31 -11.90 -11.87
C GLY A 304 15.45 -12.89 -11.58
N SER A 305 16.71 -12.46 -11.69
CA SER A 305 17.89 -13.25 -11.32
C SER A 305 18.29 -13.07 -9.84
N GLY A 306 17.70 -12.09 -9.16
CA GLY A 306 18.12 -11.63 -7.85
C GLY A 306 19.23 -10.59 -7.87
N ALA A 307 20.02 -10.48 -8.96
CA ALA A 307 21.07 -9.46 -9.07
C ALA A 307 20.48 -8.07 -9.24
N LEU A 308 21.02 -7.09 -8.50
CA LEU A 308 20.60 -5.70 -8.50
C LEU A 308 21.51 -4.84 -9.39
N THR A 309 20.92 -3.94 -10.16
CA THR A 309 21.65 -2.92 -10.91
C THR A 309 21.08 -1.56 -10.56
N ALA A 310 21.89 -0.68 -9.97
CA ALA A 310 21.43 0.65 -9.56
C ALA A 310 21.01 1.51 -10.77
N LEU A 311 19.85 2.17 -10.64
CA LEU A 311 19.32 3.14 -11.62
C LEU A 311 19.59 4.60 -11.18
N GLY A 312 20.13 4.79 -9.96
CA GLY A 312 20.38 6.10 -9.35
C GLY A 312 19.29 6.51 -8.36
N ASN A 313 19.45 7.75 -7.85
CA ASN A 313 18.59 8.31 -6.82
C ASN A 313 17.74 9.45 -7.38
N THR A 314 16.48 9.54 -6.93
CA THR A 314 15.52 10.59 -7.29
C THR A 314 15.11 11.33 -6.02
N THR A 315 15.25 12.67 -5.99
CA THR A 315 14.88 13.51 -4.86
C THR A 315 13.36 13.58 -4.70
N THR A 316 12.89 13.52 -3.46
CA THR A 316 11.49 13.71 -3.03
C THR A 316 11.40 14.90 -2.09
N ASP A 317 10.20 15.19 -1.57
CA ASP A 317 10.05 16.03 -0.38
C ASP A 317 10.64 15.32 0.86
N PRO A 318 10.98 16.05 1.96
CA PRO A 318 11.65 15.46 3.12
C PRO A 318 10.84 14.38 3.82
N GLY A 319 11.55 13.34 4.32
CA GLY A 319 10.96 12.25 5.07
C GLY A 319 10.21 11.25 4.17
N THR A 320 10.85 10.77 3.11
CA THR A 320 10.30 9.76 2.20
C THR A 320 10.03 8.48 2.96
N VAL A 321 8.79 8.10 3.02
CA VAL A 321 8.32 6.88 3.71
C VAL A 321 7.69 5.92 2.71
N ASP A 322 6.50 5.43 2.93
CA ASP A 322 5.86 4.43 2.09
C ASP A 322 5.60 4.92 0.65
N ALA A 323 5.56 4.00 -0.28
CA ALA A 323 5.29 4.29 -1.67
C ALA A 323 4.37 3.25 -2.31
N ALA A 324 3.69 3.63 -3.38
CA ALA A 324 2.86 2.74 -4.18
C ALA A 324 3.09 2.95 -5.67
N VAL A 325 3.08 1.86 -6.42
CA VAL A 325 3.10 1.88 -7.88
C VAL A 325 1.69 1.64 -8.41
N SER A 326 1.27 2.43 -9.38
CA SER A 326 -0.03 2.23 -10.04
C SER A 326 -0.10 0.87 -10.74
N SER A 327 -1.30 0.27 -10.79
CA SER A 327 -1.50 -1.07 -11.37
C SER A 327 -1.11 -1.18 -12.85
N ASP A 328 -1.03 -0.06 -13.58
CA ASP A 328 -0.54 0.03 -14.94
C ASP A 328 0.99 0.22 -15.04
N ASN A 329 1.72 0.23 -13.92
CA ASN A 329 3.17 0.43 -13.78
C ASN A 329 3.70 1.75 -14.38
N ARG A 330 2.83 2.75 -14.58
CA ARG A 330 3.20 4.03 -15.20
C ARG A 330 3.59 5.10 -14.20
N TYR A 331 3.11 5.01 -12.96
CA TYR A 331 3.27 6.03 -11.94
C TYR A 331 3.69 5.43 -10.61
N LEU A 332 4.52 6.17 -9.89
CA LEU A 332 4.89 5.91 -8.51
C LEU A 332 4.48 7.11 -7.66
N TYR A 333 3.88 6.82 -6.51
CA TYR A 333 3.47 7.81 -5.51
C TYR A 333 4.24 7.53 -4.23
N ALA A 334 5.00 8.53 -3.76
CA ALA A 334 5.78 8.42 -2.54
C ALA A 334 5.21 9.35 -1.46
N GLN A 335 4.83 8.77 -0.34
CA GLN A 335 4.40 9.51 0.85
C GLN A 335 5.61 10.06 1.57
N THR A 336 5.55 11.32 2.01
CA THR A 336 6.64 11.99 2.72
C THR A 336 6.10 12.54 4.04
N GLY A 337 6.50 11.90 5.14
CA GLY A 337 5.88 12.13 6.45
C GLY A 337 6.28 13.43 7.13
N ALA A 338 7.39 14.07 6.75
CA ALA A 338 7.81 15.31 7.40
C ALA A 338 6.79 16.46 7.24
N ASN A 339 6.16 16.56 6.07
CA ASN A 339 5.20 17.61 5.74
C ASN A 339 3.81 17.05 5.32
N GLY A 340 3.62 15.73 5.36
CA GLY A 340 2.37 15.11 4.95
C GLY A 340 2.06 15.31 3.46
N ILE A 341 3.06 15.06 2.59
CA ILE A 341 2.95 15.22 1.15
C ILE A 341 2.98 13.84 0.48
N VAL A 342 2.33 13.71 -0.66
CA VAL A 342 2.51 12.62 -1.62
C VAL A 342 3.12 13.20 -2.89
N ASP A 343 4.34 12.80 -3.19
CA ASP A 343 5.01 13.09 -4.45
C ASP A 343 4.56 12.11 -5.53
N ALA A 344 4.28 12.61 -6.73
CA ALA A 344 3.89 11.82 -7.88
C ALA A 344 5.01 11.81 -8.94
N PHE A 345 5.35 10.61 -9.41
CA PHE A 345 6.37 10.40 -10.44
C PHE A 345 5.81 9.57 -11.60
N ARG A 346 6.26 9.89 -12.80
CA ARG A 346 6.13 9.01 -13.96
C ARG A 346 7.33 8.05 -14.01
N ILE A 347 7.06 6.78 -14.21
CA ILE A 347 8.08 5.74 -14.41
C ILE A 347 8.43 5.69 -15.90
N GLY A 348 9.69 5.93 -16.23
CA GLY A 348 10.22 5.79 -17.58
C GLY A 348 10.50 4.34 -17.96
N ILE A 349 10.61 4.05 -19.26
CA ILE A 349 10.87 2.71 -19.78
C ILE A 349 12.18 2.09 -19.27
N ASN A 350 13.14 2.93 -18.87
CA ASN A 350 14.39 2.51 -18.26
C ASN A 350 14.35 2.50 -16.73
N GLY A 351 13.17 2.64 -16.13
CA GLY A 351 12.99 2.71 -14.68
C GLY A 351 13.30 4.06 -14.05
N SER A 352 13.68 5.09 -14.83
CA SER A 352 13.90 6.44 -14.28
C SER A 352 12.59 7.05 -13.79
N LEU A 353 12.66 7.87 -12.73
CA LEU A 353 11.52 8.59 -12.18
C LEU A 353 11.56 10.06 -12.62
N THR A 354 10.45 10.57 -13.14
CA THR A 354 10.26 11.99 -13.45
C THR A 354 9.11 12.53 -12.61
N ARG A 355 9.39 13.51 -11.74
CA ARG A 355 8.37 14.15 -10.90
C ARG A 355 7.32 14.85 -11.79
N ILE A 356 6.05 14.58 -11.53
CA ILE A 356 4.91 15.15 -12.27
C ILE A 356 4.02 16.03 -11.40
N GLY A 357 4.17 15.97 -10.07
CA GLY A 357 3.42 16.78 -9.14
C GLY A 357 3.57 16.32 -7.70
N ALA A 358 2.81 16.96 -6.83
CA ALA A 358 2.67 16.59 -5.43
C ALA A 358 1.32 17.08 -4.89
N VAL A 359 0.81 16.41 -3.83
CA VAL A 359 -0.39 16.83 -3.11
C VAL A 359 -0.13 16.80 -1.60
N THR A 360 -0.71 17.75 -0.88
CA THR A 360 -0.70 17.73 0.59
C THR A 360 -1.83 16.83 1.08
N VAL A 361 -1.51 15.91 1.99
CA VAL A 361 -2.47 15.01 2.63
C VAL A 361 -3.00 15.68 3.90
N PRO A 362 -4.30 15.97 4.00
CA PRO A 362 -4.86 16.55 5.22
C PRO A 362 -4.63 15.66 6.44
N GLY A 363 -3.85 16.16 7.42
CA GLY A 363 -3.51 15.41 8.63
C GLY A 363 -2.46 14.31 8.43
N GLY A 364 -1.71 14.33 7.32
CA GLY A 364 -0.77 13.29 6.93
C GLY A 364 0.66 13.42 7.47
N ILE A 365 0.94 14.39 8.37
CA ILE A 365 2.26 14.48 9.01
C ILE A 365 2.51 13.23 9.85
N GLY A 366 3.64 12.57 9.62
CA GLY A 366 4.01 11.32 10.28
C GLY A 366 3.23 10.09 9.79
N GLY A 367 2.32 10.27 8.83
CA GLY A 367 1.52 9.18 8.27
C GLY A 367 2.33 8.30 7.32
N GLU A 368 1.98 7.01 7.33
CA GLU A 368 2.40 6.02 6.33
C GLU A 368 1.18 5.20 5.86
N GLY A 369 1.37 4.44 4.81
CA GLY A 369 0.34 3.61 4.21
C GLY A 369 -0.27 4.26 2.99
N ILE A 370 0.18 3.79 1.82
CA ILE A 370 -0.31 4.24 0.53
C ILE A 370 -0.52 3.05 -0.39
N VAL A 371 -1.62 3.04 -1.14
CA VAL A 371 -1.89 2.05 -2.18
C VAL A 371 -2.44 2.74 -3.42
N ALA A 372 -2.04 2.26 -4.59
CA ALA A 372 -2.51 2.75 -5.89
C ALA A 372 -3.22 1.63 -6.66
N GLY A 373 -4.39 1.96 -7.16
CA GLY A 373 -5.21 1.06 -7.94
C GLY A 373 -4.74 0.90 -9.39
#